data_86b02746444e1894225ea35ff9625bb6
#
_entry.id   86b02746444e1894225ea35ff9625bb6
#
_cell.length_a   1.000
_cell.length_b   1.000
_cell.length_c   1.000
_cell.angle_alpha   90.00
_cell.angle_beta   90.00
_cell.angle_gamma   90.00
#
_symmetry.space_group_name_H-M   'P 1'
#
loop_
_entity.id
_entity.type
_entity.pdbx_description
1 polymer ?
#
loop_
_entity_poly.entity_id
_entity_poly.type
_entity_poly.pdbx_seq_one_letter_code
_entity_poly.pdbx_strand_id
1 'polypeptide(L)'
;MNQTATARVMRSVNRTAILDLIRQKSPIARSEIARQLRISLPTAMRIVDDLIAEDLVRYHGSRESTRGRPSALLEFNGKAYAVVGVDLGGAHMFGTVADLSGAVQQEMCLPRKDQNPEDNLKQLCELIERLLDAPRPPGQRIRGIGIGAPGLTLSPEGIVVWAPSLNWRDLPLQRILSDRFEMPVFVENDVNLAALGEWGFGAGRGTRNLVCISVGTGVGAGIILDGALYRGHHQAAGEIGYLLPGVEFLGRRYDQFGALENLASGTGIARRARELLEAEGLP
;
A
#
# COMPACT_ATOMS: atom_id res chain seq x y z
N MET A 1 -0.67 -23.31 23.48
CA MET A 1 -1.59 -22.46 24.27
C MET A 1 -2.65 -21.94 23.34
N ASN A 2 -3.90 -22.43 23.46
CA ASN A 2 -5.03 -21.88 22.69
C ASN A 2 -5.31 -20.48 23.21
N GLN A 3 -4.92 -19.47 22.45
CA GLN A 3 -5.41 -18.11 22.69
C GLN A 3 -6.89 -18.09 22.31
N THR A 4 -7.74 -18.14 23.31
CA THR A 4 -9.15 -17.80 23.14
C THR A 4 -9.17 -16.38 22.57
N ALA A 5 -9.66 -16.23 21.33
CA ALA A 5 -9.79 -14.93 20.69
C ALA A 5 -10.59 -14.03 21.63
N THR A 6 -9.96 -13.00 22.19
CA THR A 6 -10.63 -12.12 23.13
C THR A 6 -11.78 -11.42 22.40
N ALA A 7 -12.85 -11.04 23.11
CA ALA A 7 -13.99 -10.32 22.54
C ALA A 7 -13.54 -9.07 21.73
N ARG A 8 -12.40 -8.49 22.09
CA ARG A 8 -11.77 -7.37 21.39
C ARG A 8 -11.25 -7.76 19.99
N VAL A 9 -10.59 -8.92 19.87
CA VAL A 9 -10.09 -9.45 18.59
C VAL A 9 -11.27 -9.77 17.66
N MET A 10 -12.28 -10.46 18.18
CA MET A 10 -13.50 -10.77 17.41
C MET A 10 -14.21 -9.50 16.92
N ARG A 11 -14.29 -8.46 17.76
CA ARG A 11 -14.87 -7.17 17.35
C ARG A 11 -14.06 -6.52 16.25
N SER A 12 -12.72 -6.53 16.33
CA SER A 12 -11.83 -5.99 15.30
C SER A 12 -12.02 -6.72 13.97
N VAL A 13 -12.01 -8.06 13.98
CA VAL A 13 -12.22 -8.87 12.75
C VAL A 13 -13.58 -8.58 12.14
N ASN A 14 -14.65 -8.59 12.95
CA ASN A 14 -16.00 -8.29 12.46
C ASN A 14 -16.12 -6.87 11.91
N ARG A 15 -15.44 -5.89 12.53
CA ARG A 15 -15.44 -4.49 12.09
C ARG A 15 -14.81 -4.37 10.70
N THR A 16 -13.64 -4.98 10.49
CA THR A 16 -12.97 -5.00 9.19
C THR A 16 -13.86 -5.66 8.14
N ALA A 17 -14.40 -6.83 8.43
CA ALA A 17 -15.28 -7.55 7.50
C ALA A 17 -16.55 -6.75 7.14
N ILE A 18 -17.17 -6.06 8.10
CA ILE A 18 -18.33 -5.21 7.85
C ILE A 18 -17.97 -4.01 6.97
N LEU A 19 -16.86 -3.33 7.25
CA LEU A 19 -16.43 -2.17 6.48
C LEU A 19 -16.09 -2.57 5.03
N ASP A 20 -15.38 -3.68 4.85
CA ASP A 20 -15.04 -4.21 3.52
C ASP A 20 -16.30 -4.60 2.74
N LEU A 21 -17.27 -5.24 3.40
CA LEU A 21 -18.52 -5.61 2.77
C LEU A 21 -19.32 -4.36 2.31
N ILE A 22 -19.40 -3.33 3.16
CA ILE A 22 -20.04 -2.06 2.81
C ILE A 22 -19.29 -1.42 1.64
N ARG A 23 -17.96 -1.37 1.67
CA ARG A 23 -17.13 -0.79 0.60
C ARG A 23 -17.37 -1.48 -0.75
N GLN A 24 -17.54 -2.81 -0.75
CA GLN A 24 -17.72 -3.60 -1.97
C GLN A 24 -19.15 -3.60 -2.50
N LYS A 25 -20.15 -3.51 -1.61
CA LYS A 25 -21.56 -3.77 -1.95
C LYS A 25 -22.50 -2.62 -1.60
N SER A 26 -22.00 -1.41 -1.37
CA SER A 26 -22.86 -0.24 -1.17
C SER A 26 -23.78 0.00 -2.37
N PRO A 27 -25.06 0.39 -2.14
CA PRO A 27 -25.71 0.55 -0.85
C PRO A 27 -26.25 -0.77 -0.27
N ILE A 28 -26.12 -0.99 1.05
CA ILE A 28 -26.45 -2.27 1.73
C ILE A 28 -27.18 -2.03 3.06
N ALA A 29 -28.14 -2.91 3.40
CA ALA A 29 -28.86 -2.83 4.68
C ALA A 29 -28.14 -3.59 5.80
N ARG A 30 -28.32 -3.15 7.09
CA ARG A 30 -27.76 -3.82 8.26
C ARG A 30 -28.13 -5.31 8.37
N SER A 31 -29.37 -5.66 8.03
CA SER A 31 -29.83 -7.05 8.03
C SER A 31 -29.11 -7.91 7.00
N GLU A 32 -28.79 -7.34 5.85
CA GLU A 32 -28.05 -8.00 4.79
C GLU A 32 -26.59 -8.22 5.19
N ILE A 33 -25.96 -7.23 5.85
CA ILE A 33 -24.61 -7.35 6.43
C ILE A 33 -24.57 -8.51 7.43
N ALA A 34 -25.51 -8.54 8.38
CA ALA A 34 -25.60 -9.60 9.38
C ALA A 34 -25.73 -10.99 8.73
N ARG A 35 -26.59 -11.10 7.70
CA ARG A 35 -26.83 -12.35 6.96
C ARG A 35 -25.57 -12.82 6.22
N GLN A 36 -24.92 -11.92 5.45
CA GLN A 36 -23.75 -12.30 4.63
C GLN A 36 -22.54 -12.69 5.47
N LEU A 37 -22.30 -11.98 6.57
CA LEU A 37 -21.19 -12.27 7.47
C LEU A 37 -21.51 -13.32 8.55
N ARG A 38 -22.76 -13.85 8.58
CA ARG A 38 -23.22 -14.84 9.56
C ARG A 38 -22.99 -14.40 11.02
N ILE A 39 -23.22 -13.12 11.30
CA ILE A 39 -23.16 -12.53 12.64
C ILE A 39 -24.55 -12.14 13.12
N SER A 40 -24.73 -11.94 14.43
CA SER A 40 -26.02 -11.50 14.96
C SER A 40 -26.34 -10.07 14.51
N LEU A 41 -27.63 -9.78 14.26
CA LEU A 41 -28.06 -8.42 13.88
C LEU A 41 -27.68 -7.37 14.95
N PRO A 42 -27.81 -7.60 16.26
CA PRO A 42 -27.32 -6.66 17.26
C PRO A 42 -25.82 -6.36 17.17
N THR A 43 -24.99 -7.38 16.85
CA THR A 43 -23.54 -7.20 16.64
C THR A 43 -23.29 -6.31 15.43
N ALA A 44 -23.94 -6.58 14.30
CA ALA A 44 -23.82 -5.76 13.09
C ALA A 44 -24.28 -4.31 13.34
N MET A 45 -25.41 -4.12 14.02
CA MET A 45 -25.92 -2.79 14.35
C MET A 45 -24.92 -1.96 15.13
N ARG A 46 -24.39 -2.51 16.24
CA ARG A 46 -23.42 -1.79 17.09
C ARG A 46 -22.16 -1.41 16.33
N ILE A 47 -21.63 -2.31 15.51
CA ILE A 47 -20.40 -2.02 14.74
C ILE A 47 -20.67 -0.98 13.65
N VAL A 48 -21.81 -1.06 12.97
CA VAL A 48 -22.22 -0.06 11.98
C VAL A 48 -22.43 1.31 12.63
N ASP A 49 -23.03 1.36 13.83
CA ASP A 49 -23.21 2.63 14.54
C ASP A 49 -21.86 3.26 14.94
N ASP A 50 -20.86 2.44 15.34
CA ASP A 50 -19.48 2.92 15.54
C ASP A 50 -18.88 3.48 14.24
N LEU A 51 -19.08 2.80 13.10
CA LEU A 51 -18.56 3.23 11.80
C LEU A 51 -19.21 4.53 11.31
N ILE A 52 -20.50 4.73 11.62
CA ILE A 52 -21.22 5.98 11.33
C ILE A 52 -20.71 7.11 12.23
N ALA A 53 -20.50 6.83 13.52
CA ALA A 53 -19.97 7.84 14.46
C ALA A 53 -18.53 8.28 14.08
N GLU A 54 -17.79 7.43 13.36
CA GLU A 54 -16.46 7.73 12.81
C GLU A 54 -16.51 8.31 11.38
N ASP A 55 -17.69 8.62 10.84
CA ASP A 55 -17.89 9.11 9.46
C ASP A 55 -17.39 8.14 8.35
N LEU A 56 -17.08 6.90 8.65
CA LEU A 56 -16.63 5.90 7.65
C LEU A 56 -17.80 5.32 6.85
N VAL A 57 -19.00 5.38 7.42
CA VAL A 57 -20.24 4.90 6.81
C VAL A 57 -21.31 5.97 6.99
N ARG A 58 -22.17 6.15 6.00
CA ARG A 58 -23.31 7.08 6.06
C ARG A 58 -24.57 6.44 5.49
N TYR A 59 -25.70 7.07 5.74
CA TYR A 59 -26.98 6.67 5.15
C TYR A 59 -27.06 7.09 3.68
N HIS A 60 -27.47 6.16 2.82
CA HIS A 60 -27.71 6.40 1.38
C HIS A 60 -29.19 6.60 1.04
N GLY A 61 -30.08 6.59 2.00
CA GLY A 61 -31.53 6.60 1.83
C GLY A 61 -32.19 5.34 2.39
N SER A 62 -33.39 5.03 1.93
CA SER A 62 -34.16 3.86 2.39
C SER A 62 -34.58 3.01 1.20
N ARG A 63 -34.53 1.69 1.38
CA ARG A 63 -35.11 0.74 0.44
C ARG A 63 -36.61 0.64 0.71
N GLU A 64 -37.42 0.85 -0.31
CA GLU A 64 -38.86 0.55 -0.22
C GLU A 64 -39.05 -0.94 0.08
N SER A 65 -39.80 -1.25 1.11
CA SER A 65 -40.12 -2.62 1.49
C SER A 65 -41.55 -2.93 1.05
N THR A 66 -41.73 -3.99 0.28
CA THR A 66 -43.05 -4.50 -0.11
C THR A 66 -43.79 -5.12 1.06
N ARG A 67 -43.13 -5.40 2.19
CA ARG A 67 -43.71 -5.88 3.44
C ARG A 67 -42.85 -5.44 4.62
N GLY A 68 -43.17 -4.36 5.32
CA GLY A 68 -42.52 -3.92 6.54
C GLY A 68 -41.97 -2.50 6.49
N ARG A 69 -41.28 -2.05 7.59
CA ARG A 69 -40.68 -0.74 7.71
C ARG A 69 -39.50 -0.59 6.70
N PRO A 70 -39.38 0.54 5.98
CA PRO A 70 -38.28 0.78 5.08
C PRO A 70 -36.93 0.57 5.78
N SER A 71 -36.05 -0.21 5.17
CA SER A 71 -34.71 -0.46 5.72
C SER A 71 -33.76 0.62 5.25
N ALA A 72 -33.15 1.34 6.18
CA ALA A 72 -32.14 2.33 5.87
C ALA A 72 -30.92 1.66 5.20
N LEU A 73 -30.53 2.17 4.03
CA LEU A 73 -29.36 1.72 3.29
C LEU A 73 -28.11 2.48 3.76
N LEU A 74 -27.01 1.81 3.73
CA LEU A 74 -25.70 2.31 4.15
C LEU A 74 -24.76 2.33 2.95
N GLU A 75 -23.90 3.34 2.91
CA GLU A 75 -22.82 3.43 1.95
C GLU A 75 -21.50 3.79 2.62
N PHE A 76 -20.40 3.41 1.99
CA PHE A 76 -19.06 3.81 2.40
C PHE A 76 -18.85 5.31 2.15
N ASN A 77 -18.39 6.03 3.16
CA ASN A 77 -18.09 7.45 3.04
C ASN A 77 -16.60 7.68 2.71
N GLY A 78 -16.20 7.33 1.49
CA GLY A 78 -14.81 7.45 1.05
C GLY A 78 -14.24 8.88 1.13
N LYS A 79 -15.10 9.90 1.09
CA LYS A 79 -14.70 11.32 1.11
C LYS A 79 -14.47 11.89 2.51
N ALA A 80 -14.81 11.17 3.57
CA ALA A 80 -14.68 11.66 4.95
C ALA A 80 -13.23 11.95 5.35
N TYR A 81 -12.31 11.18 4.83
CA TYR A 81 -10.90 11.27 5.15
C TYR A 81 -10.04 11.25 3.89
N ALA A 82 -8.84 11.82 4.02
CA ALA A 82 -7.76 11.65 3.08
C ALA A 82 -6.60 10.84 3.70
N VAL A 83 -5.74 10.34 2.86
CA VAL A 83 -4.46 9.71 3.22
C VAL A 83 -3.37 10.32 2.36
N VAL A 84 -2.16 10.37 2.91
CA VAL A 84 -0.95 10.69 2.15
C VAL A 84 -0.30 9.38 1.74
N GLY A 85 0.04 9.25 0.46
CA GLY A 85 0.86 8.16 -0.07
C GLY A 85 2.16 8.72 -0.62
N VAL A 86 3.29 8.07 -0.34
CA VAL A 86 4.58 8.44 -0.94
C VAL A 86 5.26 7.17 -1.47
N ASP A 87 5.73 7.24 -2.71
CA ASP A 87 6.60 6.24 -3.33
C ASP A 87 8.03 6.79 -3.44
N LEU A 88 8.98 6.06 -2.87
CA LEU A 88 10.40 6.40 -2.85
C LEU A 88 11.12 5.76 -4.04
N GLY A 89 10.84 6.23 -5.23
CA GLY A 89 11.49 5.73 -6.44
C GLY A 89 13.00 6.03 -6.50
N GLY A 90 13.70 5.32 -7.38
CA GLY A 90 15.15 5.45 -7.56
C GLY A 90 15.62 6.84 -8.01
N ALA A 91 14.86 7.50 -8.88
CA ALA A 91 15.19 8.82 -9.43
C ALA A 91 14.28 9.95 -8.92
N HIS A 92 13.08 9.62 -8.46
CA HIS A 92 12.07 10.58 -8.02
C HIS A 92 11.37 10.07 -6.77
N MET A 93 10.84 11.00 -5.98
CA MET A 93 9.86 10.74 -4.93
C MET A 93 8.50 11.21 -5.43
N PHE A 94 7.53 10.31 -5.48
CA PHE A 94 6.14 10.62 -5.84
C PHE A 94 5.30 10.68 -4.58
N GLY A 95 4.52 11.73 -4.45
CA GLY A 95 3.62 11.90 -3.33
C GLY A 95 2.21 12.22 -3.79
N THR A 96 1.21 11.70 -3.08
CA THR A 96 -0.20 11.94 -3.39
C THR A 96 -1.01 12.15 -2.13
N VAL A 97 -2.09 12.93 -2.25
CA VAL A 97 -3.20 12.96 -1.31
C VAL A 97 -4.39 12.35 -2.01
N ALA A 98 -4.95 11.29 -1.44
CA ALA A 98 -6.14 10.62 -1.97
C ALA A 98 -7.20 10.47 -0.89
N ASP A 99 -8.49 10.44 -1.26
CA ASP A 99 -9.54 10.05 -0.34
C ASP A 99 -9.60 8.52 -0.17
N LEU A 100 -10.42 8.04 0.78
CA LEU A 100 -10.52 6.60 1.05
C LEU A 100 -11.22 5.81 -0.07
N SER A 101 -11.79 6.47 -1.08
CA SER A 101 -12.28 5.81 -2.29
C SER A 101 -11.18 5.60 -3.34
N GLY A 102 -9.97 6.14 -3.10
CA GLY A 102 -8.85 6.11 -4.03
C GLY A 102 -8.85 7.27 -5.02
N ALA A 103 -9.75 8.26 -4.86
CA ALA A 103 -9.74 9.44 -5.71
C ALA A 103 -8.58 10.36 -5.33
N VAL A 104 -7.66 10.55 -6.26
CA VAL A 104 -6.49 11.41 -6.10
C VAL A 104 -6.94 12.87 -6.10
N GLN A 105 -6.49 13.63 -5.11
CA GLN A 105 -6.81 15.05 -4.92
C GLN A 105 -5.62 15.94 -5.23
N GLN A 106 -4.40 15.48 -4.89
CA GLN A 106 -3.15 16.18 -5.13
C GLN A 106 -2.05 15.17 -5.51
N GLU A 107 -1.15 15.61 -6.38
CA GLU A 107 0.05 14.85 -6.75
C GLU A 107 1.26 15.76 -6.76
N MET A 108 2.39 15.25 -6.30
CA MET A 108 3.68 15.92 -6.33
C MET A 108 4.75 14.92 -6.76
N CYS A 109 5.67 15.38 -7.62
CA CYS A 109 6.84 14.63 -8.01
C CYS A 109 8.08 15.50 -7.76
N LEU A 110 9.00 14.98 -6.96
CA LEU A 110 10.27 15.65 -6.69
C LEU A 110 11.42 14.80 -7.23
N PRO A 111 12.33 15.36 -8.06
CA PRO A 111 13.55 14.67 -8.41
C PRO A 111 14.40 14.48 -7.17
N ARG A 112 14.99 13.30 -7.01
CA ARG A 112 15.96 13.06 -5.93
C ARG A 112 17.22 13.88 -6.18
N LYS A 113 17.66 14.60 -5.16
CA LYS A 113 18.77 15.54 -5.28
C LYS A 113 20.12 14.89 -4.98
N ASP A 114 20.16 13.89 -4.12
CA ASP A 114 21.40 13.29 -3.63
C ASP A 114 21.24 11.82 -3.25
N GLN A 115 22.37 11.12 -3.09
CA GLN A 115 22.44 9.76 -2.57
C GLN A 115 22.76 9.72 -1.05
N ASN A 116 22.87 10.87 -0.42
CA ASN A 116 23.09 10.96 1.03
C ASN A 116 21.80 10.51 1.76
N PRO A 117 21.91 9.54 2.69
CA PRO A 117 20.75 9.01 3.43
C PRO A 117 19.99 10.08 4.22
N GLU A 118 20.68 11.03 4.82
CA GLU A 118 20.06 12.10 5.61
C GLU A 118 19.29 13.10 4.72
N ASP A 119 19.85 13.46 3.56
CA ASP A 119 19.19 14.35 2.60
C ASP A 119 17.96 13.68 1.97
N ASN A 120 18.01 12.37 1.72
CA ASN A 120 16.85 11.60 1.28
C ASN A 120 15.72 11.63 2.32
N LEU A 121 16.04 11.45 3.59
CA LEU A 121 15.06 11.51 4.68
C LEU A 121 14.49 12.93 4.85
N LYS A 122 15.34 13.94 4.76
CA LYS A 122 14.91 15.34 4.79
C LYS A 122 13.97 15.68 3.63
N GLN A 123 14.33 15.29 2.41
CA GLN A 123 13.50 15.51 1.23
C GLN A 123 12.16 14.81 1.34
N LEU A 124 12.13 13.58 1.88
CA LEU A 124 10.89 12.86 2.17
C LEU A 124 10.01 13.64 3.16
N CYS A 125 10.58 14.13 4.24
CA CYS A 125 9.84 14.94 5.22
C CYS A 125 9.26 16.21 4.58
N GLU A 126 10.06 16.92 3.78
CA GLU A 126 9.60 18.12 3.06
C GLU A 126 8.44 17.81 2.08
N LEU A 127 8.50 16.68 1.39
CA LEU A 127 7.41 16.25 0.51
C LEU A 127 6.13 15.97 1.31
N ILE A 128 6.25 15.24 2.43
CA ILE A 128 5.10 14.94 3.30
C ILE A 128 4.49 16.23 3.84
N GLU A 129 5.29 17.17 4.34
CA GLU A 129 4.80 18.46 4.83
C GLU A 129 3.98 19.20 3.77
N ARG A 130 4.49 19.30 2.55
CA ARG A 130 3.76 19.93 1.44
C ARG A 130 2.44 19.23 1.12
N LEU A 131 2.40 17.90 1.20
CA LEU A 131 1.17 17.12 0.98
C LEU A 131 0.17 17.30 2.14
N LEU A 132 0.66 17.40 3.37
CA LEU A 132 -0.17 17.68 4.55
C LEU A 132 -0.79 19.09 4.50
N ASP A 133 -0.08 20.06 3.93
CA ASP A 133 -0.54 21.44 3.77
C ASP A 133 -1.38 21.66 2.50
N ALA A 134 -1.45 20.66 1.60
CA ALA A 134 -2.18 20.76 0.35
C ALA A 134 -3.68 21.06 0.57
N PRO A 135 -4.30 21.89 -0.27
CA PRO A 135 -5.72 22.22 -0.18
C PRO A 135 -6.61 20.97 -0.23
N ARG A 136 -7.57 20.89 0.66
CA ARG A 136 -8.52 19.77 0.79
C ARG A 136 -9.96 20.28 0.97
N PRO A 137 -10.97 19.44 0.69
CA PRO A 137 -12.36 19.76 1.01
C PRO A 137 -12.54 20.17 2.48
N PRO A 138 -13.39 21.17 2.78
CA PRO A 138 -13.65 21.61 4.15
C PRO A 138 -14.06 20.45 5.06
N GLY A 139 -13.42 20.35 6.21
CA GLY A 139 -13.68 19.30 7.21
C GLY A 139 -13.04 17.95 6.96
N GLN A 140 -12.43 17.71 5.79
CA GLN A 140 -11.72 16.46 5.51
C GLN A 140 -10.38 16.41 6.29
N ARG A 141 -10.18 15.33 7.02
CA ARG A 141 -8.96 15.10 7.84
C ARG A 141 -8.08 14.03 7.22
N ILE A 142 -6.76 14.20 7.33
CA ILE A 142 -5.80 13.15 6.97
C ILE A 142 -5.82 12.08 8.06
N ARG A 143 -5.91 10.80 7.66
CA ARG A 143 -5.99 9.64 8.55
C ARG A 143 -4.64 9.00 8.83
N GLY A 144 -3.68 9.18 7.95
CA GLY A 144 -2.34 8.61 8.08
C GLY A 144 -1.53 8.73 6.78
N ILE A 145 -0.31 8.23 6.84
CA ILE A 145 0.68 8.27 5.78
C ILE A 145 1.09 6.84 5.43
N GLY A 146 1.10 6.51 4.14
CA GLY A 146 1.64 5.28 3.58
C GLY A 146 2.91 5.56 2.80
N ILE A 147 3.97 4.80 3.05
CA ILE A 147 5.28 4.95 2.38
C ILE A 147 5.63 3.66 1.66
N GLY A 148 5.85 3.74 0.34
CA GLY A 148 6.49 2.70 -0.46
C GLY A 148 7.99 2.91 -0.46
N ALA A 149 8.72 1.98 0.14
CA ALA A 149 10.18 2.03 0.20
C ALA A 149 10.79 0.95 -0.69
N PRO A 150 11.83 1.27 -1.48
CA PRO A 150 12.53 0.28 -2.27
C PRO A 150 13.36 -0.67 -1.39
N GLY A 151 13.62 -1.86 -1.90
CA GLY A 151 14.46 -2.87 -1.23
C GLY A 151 13.73 -3.65 -0.14
N LEU A 152 14.49 -4.21 0.80
CA LEU A 152 13.96 -5.09 1.84
C LEU A 152 13.37 -4.28 3.00
N THR A 153 12.08 -4.48 3.26
CA THR A 153 11.34 -3.78 4.32
C THR A 153 10.66 -4.78 5.27
N LEU A 154 10.87 -4.63 6.57
CA LEU A 154 10.12 -5.32 7.61
C LEU A 154 8.87 -4.49 7.94
N SER A 155 7.79 -4.73 7.21
CA SER A 155 6.59 -3.90 7.27
C SER A 155 5.88 -3.88 8.62
N PRO A 156 5.79 -5.00 9.39
CA PRO A 156 5.21 -4.98 10.72
C PRO A 156 5.93 -4.04 11.70
N GLU A 157 7.26 -3.94 11.58
CA GLU A 157 8.13 -3.10 12.40
C GLU A 157 8.34 -1.71 11.78
N GLY A 158 8.03 -1.55 10.49
CA GLY A 158 8.24 -0.33 9.74
C GLY A 158 9.72 0.04 9.54
N ILE A 159 10.57 -0.98 9.40
CA ILE A 159 12.02 -0.83 9.26
C ILE A 159 12.41 -1.10 7.81
N VAL A 160 13.12 -0.16 7.19
CA VAL A 160 13.82 -0.38 5.92
C VAL A 160 15.16 -1.01 6.23
N VAL A 161 15.25 -2.34 6.03
CA VAL A 161 16.46 -3.11 6.35
C VAL A 161 17.60 -2.76 5.40
N TRP A 162 17.27 -2.70 4.11
CA TRP A 162 18.27 -2.38 3.11
C TRP A 162 17.62 -1.80 1.84
N ALA A 163 17.97 -0.57 1.54
CA ALA A 163 17.58 0.14 0.33
C ALA A 163 18.81 0.77 -0.34
N PRO A 164 19.53 0.03 -1.22
CA PRO A 164 20.76 0.50 -1.85
C PRO A 164 20.59 1.82 -2.59
N SER A 165 19.48 2.00 -3.29
CA SER A 165 19.18 3.21 -4.05
C SER A 165 19.04 4.46 -3.18
N LEU A 166 18.75 4.30 -1.88
CA LEU A 166 18.61 5.39 -0.89
C LEU A 166 19.81 5.46 0.07
N ASN A 167 20.71 4.49 -0.03
CA ASN A 167 21.80 4.27 0.90
C ASN A 167 21.33 4.13 2.35
N TRP A 168 20.14 3.50 2.55
CA TRP A 168 19.55 3.24 3.85
C TRP A 168 19.83 1.81 4.31
N ARG A 169 20.14 1.69 5.60
CA ARG A 169 20.32 0.41 6.28
C ARG A 169 19.72 0.49 7.67
N ASP A 170 18.91 -0.52 8.02
CA ASP A 170 18.26 -0.68 9.32
C ASP A 170 17.56 0.59 9.83
N LEU A 171 16.95 1.35 8.91
CA LEU A 171 16.30 2.62 9.22
C LEU A 171 14.89 2.38 9.77
N PRO A 172 14.58 2.75 11.03
CA PRO A 172 13.24 2.62 11.62
C PRO A 172 12.31 3.75 11.11
N LEU A 173 12.05 3.75 9.79
CA LEU A 173 11.42 4.84 9.06
C LEU A 173 10.02 5.17 9.60
N GLN A 174 9.22 4.14 9.89
CA GLN A 174 7.87 4.32 10.43
C GLN A 174 7.89 5.10 11.74
N ARG A 175 8.79 4.72 12.67
CA ARG A 175 8.91 5.41 13.97
C ARG A 175 9.33 6.85 13.78
N ILE A 176 10.37 7.10 12.98
CA ILE A 176 10.88 8.46 12.72
C ILE A 176 9.77 9.37 12.18
N LEU A 177 9.00 8.88 11.20
CA LEU A 177 7.94 9.68 10.59
C LEU A 177 6.72 9.79 11.51
N SER A 178 6.35 8.74 12.25
CA SER A 178 5.24 8.81 13.21
C SER A 178 5.51 9.79 14.34
N ASP A 179 6.74 9.80 14.85
CA ASP A 179 7.16 10.75 15.91
C ASP A 179 7.17 12.20 15.39
N ARG A 180 7.60 12.41 14.12
CA ARG A 180 7.65 13.75 13.52
C ARG A 180 6.27 14.32 13.20
N PHE A 181 5.38 13.50 12.65
CA PHE A 181 4.08 13.98 12.14
C PHE A 181 2.91 13.72 13.10
N GLU A 182 3.16 13.08 14.23
CA GLU A 182 2.18 12.77 15.29
C GLU A 182 0.93 12.06 14.74
N MET A 183 1.11 11.20 13.71
CA MET A 183 0.04 10.44 13.07
C MET A 183 0.47 9.04 12.69
N PRO A 184 -0.49 8.13 12.40
CA PRO A 184 -0.17 6.78 11.92
C PRO A 184 0.61 6.83 10.61
N VAL A 185 1.76 6.15 10.59
CA VAL A 185 2.57 5.92 9.40
C VAL A 185 2.71 4.43 9.17
N PHE A 186 2.63 4.00 7.92
CA PHE A 186 2.81 2.62 7.49
C PHE A 186 3.88 2.59 6.40
N VAL A 187 4.83 1.68 6.54
CA VAL A 187 5.92 1.50 5.59
C VAL A 187 5.83 0.10 5.00
N GLU A 188 5.86 -0.01 3.69
CA GLU A 188 5.81 -1.26 2.96
C GLU A 188 6.82 -1.20 1.80
N ASN A 189 7.21 -2.35 1.25
CA ASN A 189 7.94 -2.39 -0.01
C ASN A 189 7.10 -1.75 -1.15
N ASP A 190 7.74 -0.99 -2.02
CA ASP A 190 7.12 -0.23 -3.13
C ASP A 190 6.33 -1.13 -4.10
N VAL A 191 6.88 -2.28 -4.50
CA VAL A 191 6.22 -3.23 -5.41
C VAL A 191 5.04 -3.94 -4.73
N ASN A 192 5.13 -4.21 -3.43
CA ASN A 192 4.01 -4.71 -2.64
C ASN A 192 2.86 -3.69 -2.60
N LEU A 193 3.17 -2.40 -2.45
CA LEU A 193 2.14 -1.35 -2.50
C LEU A 193 1.54 -1.20 -3.89
N ALA A 194 2.34 -1.33 -4.96
CA ALA A 194 1.84 -1.37 -6.33
C ALA A 194 0.84 -2.53 -6.53
N ALA A 195 1.18 -3.73 -6.03
CA ALA A 195 0.29 -4.89 -6.08
C ALA A 195 -1.01 -4.66 -5.28
N LEU A 196 -0.94 -4.03 -4.10
CA LEU A 196 -2.12 -3.65 -3.33
C LEU A 196 -2.96 -2.60 -4.04
N GLY A 197 -2.34 -1.64 -4.71
CA GLY A 197 -3.00 -0.62 -5.53
C GLY A 197 -3.78 -1.26 -6.69
N GLU A 198 -3.12 -2.13 -7.46
CA GLU A 198 -3.74 -2.86 -8.56
C GLU A 198 -4.88 -3.78 -8.09
N TRP A 199 -4.69 -4.45 -6.96
CA TRP A 199 -5.72 -5.32 -6.39
C TRP A 199 -6.93 -4.53 -5.84
N GLY A 200 -6.68 -3.39 -5.18
CA GLY A 200 -7.74 -2.60 -4.56
C GLY A 200 -8.49 -1.67 -5.53
N PHE A 201 -7.80 -1.11 -6.51
CA PHE A 201 -8.29 -0.01 -7.35
C PHE A 201 -8.07 -0.23 -8.86
N GLY A 202 -7.13 -1.09 -9.25
CA GLY A 202 -6.73 -1.32 -10.63
C GLY A 202 -7.26 -2.61 -11.26
N ALA A 203 -6.43 -3.22 -12.10
CA ALA A 203 -6.76 -4.39 -12.91
C ALA A 203 -7.02 -5.67 -12.08
N GLY A 204 -6.50 -5.75 -10.85
CA GLY A 204 -6.69 -6.87 -9.94
C GLY A 204 -7.99 -6.87 -9.14
N ARG A 205 -8.89 -5.88 -9.32
CA ARG A 205 -10.13 -5.80 -8.54
C ARG A 205 -11.00 -7.05 -8.69
N GLY A 206 -11.44 -7.56 -7.55
CA GLY A 206 -12.31 -8.74 -7.48
C GLY A 206 -11.59 -10.09 -7.61
N THR A 207 -10.29 -10.10 -7.87
CA THR A 207 -9.48 -11.33 -7.85
C THR A 207 -9.09 -11.69 -6.40
N ARG A 208 -8.87 -12.99 -6.17
CA ARG A 208 -8.34 -13.47 -4.87
C ARG A 208 -6.83 -13.66 -4.91
N ASN A 209 -6.29 -13.88 -6.10
CA ASN A 209 -4.88 -14.11 -6.32
C ASN A 209 -4.39 -13.20 -7.44
N LEU A 210 -3.27 -12.53 -7.20
CA LEU A 210 -2.65 -11.59 -8.13
C LEU A 210 -1.14 -11.67 -7.97
N VAL A 211 -0.40 -11.65 -9.06
CA VAL A 211 1.02 -11.34 -9.08
C VAL A 211 1.20 -10.08 -9.92
N CYS A 212 1.72 -9.04 -9.31
CA CYS A 212 2.08 -7.79 -9.97
C CYS A 212 3.61 -7.78 -10.16
N ILE A 213 4.08 -7.78 -11.41
CA ILE A 213 5.50 -7.71 -11.73
C ILE A 213 5.83 -6.27 -12.10
N SER A 214 6.81 -5.69 -11.40
CA SER A 214 7.36 -4.37 -11.67
C SER A 214 8.72 -4.50 -12.36
N VAL A 215 8.84 -3.87 -13.53
CA VAL A 215 10.11 -3.74 -14.27
C VAL A 215 10.36 -2.25 -14.48
N GLY A 216 11.25 -1.69 -13.67
CA GLY A 216 11.60 -0.27 -13.67
C GLY A 216 13.10 -0.11 -13.46
N THR A 217 13.51 0.70 -12.49
CA THR A 217 14.91 0.81 -12.04
C THR A 217 15.43 -0.54 -11.57
N GLY A 218 14.56 -1.31 -10.87
CA GLY A 218 14.77 -2.69 -10.45
C GLY A 218 13.74 -3.65 -11.05
N VAL A 219 13.77 -4.91 -10.58
CA VAL A 219 12.81 -5.97 -10.92
C VAL A 219 12.28 -6.60 -9.65
N GLY A 220 10.97 -6.52 -9.43
CA GLY A 220 10.31 -7.09 -8.26
C GLY A 220 8.92 -7.63 -8.58
N ALA A 221 8.32 -8.32 -7.63
CA ALA A 221 6.92 -8.75 -7.71
C ALA A 221 6.21 -8.54 -6.37
N GLY A 222 4.97 -8.07 -6.42
CA GLY A 222 4.05 -8.09 -5.30
C GLY A 222 3.02 -9.20 -5.47
N ILE A 223 2.76 -9.96 -4.41
CA ILE A 223 1.99 -11.19 -4.47
C ILE A 223 0.78 -11.08 -3.54
N ILE A 224 -0.42 -11.23 -4.09
CA ILE A 224 -1.66 -11.37 -3.33
C ILE A 224 -2.09 -12.84 -3.42
N LEU A 225 -2.29 -13.49 -2.28
CA LEU A 225 -2.81 -14.85 -2.20
C LEU A 225 -4.03 -14.85 -1.26
N ASP A 226 -5.10 -15.49 -1.71
CA ASP A 226 -6.36 -15.61 -0.97
C ASP A 226 -6.92 -14.27 -0.43
N GLY A 227 -6.67 -13.19 -1.16
CA GLY A 227 -7.13 -11.85 -0.80
C GLY A 227 -6.27 -11.15 0.27
N ALA A 228 -5.02 -11.57 0.42
CA ALA A 228 -4.07 -10.95 1.33
C ALA A 228 -2.69 -10.82 0.69
N LEU A 229 -1.96 -9.76 1.02
CA LEU A 229 -0.58 -9.57 0.59
C LEU A 229 0.31 -10.65 1.21
N TYR A 230 1.00 -11.41 0.36
CA TYR A 230 1.91 -12.46 0.76
C TYR A 230 3.35 -11.94 0.82
N ARG A 231 3.88 -11.78 2.03
CA ARG A 231 5.23 -11.25 2.27
C ARG A 231 6.29 -12.34 2.45
N GLY A 232 5.84 -13.61 2.60
CA GLY A 232 6.74 -14.70 2.98
C GLY A 232 7.19 -14.64 4.44
N HIS A 233 7.94 -15.66 4.86
CA HIS A 233 8.41 -15.78 6.25
C HIS A 233 9.39 -14.65 6.65
N HIS A 234 10.27 -14.26 5.71
CA HIS A 234 11.30 -13.24 5.93
C HIS A 234 10.95 -11.87 5.32
N GLN A 235 9.69 -11.62 5.01
CA GLN A 235 9.22 -10.38 4.36
C GLN A 235 9.88 -10.10 2.98
N ALA A 236 10.41 -11.14 2.32
CA ALA A 236 11.14 -11.05 1.06
C ALA A 236 10.46 -11.82 -0.09
N ALA A 237 9.16 -12.14 0.03
CA ALA A 237 8.42 -12.70 -1.09
C ALA A 237 8.34 -11.67 -2.23
N GLY A 238 8.53 -12.13 -3.46
CA GLY A 238 8.48 -11.25 -4.62
C GLY A 238 9.83 -10.66 -5.04
N GLU A 239 10.91 -10.95 -4.33
CA GLU A 239 12.29 -10.55 -4.69
C GLU A 239 12.80 -11.34 -5.91
N ILE A 240 12.03 -11.32 -7.02
CA ILE A 240 12.34 -12.07 -8.25
C ILE A 240 13.56 -11.56 -8.99
N GLY A 241 14.00 -10.33 -8.73
CA GLY A 241 15.23 -9.76 -9.27
C GLY A 241 16.47 -10.58 -8.92
N TYR A 242 16.44 -11.36 -7.82
CA TYR A 242 17.51 -12.25 -7.39
C TYR A 242 17.48 -13.64 -8.05
N LEU A 243 16.49 -13.96 -8.86
CA LEU A 243 16.47 -15.22 -9.61
C LEU A 243 17.63 -15.31 -10.58
N LEU A 244 18.16 -16.53 -10.75
CA LEU A 244 19.16 -16.83 -11.77
C LEU A 244 18.45 -17.11 -13.11
N PRO A 245 18.66 -16.28 -14.15
CA PRO A 245 17.99 -16.45 -15.44
C PRO A 245 18.47 -17.69 -16.21
N GLY A 246 19.64 -18.25 -15.88
CA GLY A 246 20.20 -19.41 -16.52
C GLY A 246 21.43 -19.93 -15.75
N VAL A 247 21.92 -21.11 -16.13
CA VAL A 247 23.06 -21.78 -15.48
C VAL A 247 24.37 -21.01 -15.63
N GLU A 248 24.49 -20.20 -16.68
CA GLU A 248 25.65 -19.34 -16.96
C GLU A 248 25.81 -18.19 -15.95
N PHE A 249 24.79 -17.94 -15.13
CA PHE A 249 24.81 -16.95 -14.06
C PHE A 249 25.27 -17.54 -12.71
N LEU A 250 25.40 -18.86 -12.60
CA LEU A 250 25.90 -19.50 -11.39
C LEU A 250 27.35 -19.10 -11.11
N GLY A 251 27.65 -18.87 -9.82
CA GLY A 251 29.00 -18.52 -9.35
C GLY A 251 29.44 -17.08 -9.68
N ARG A 252 28.62 -16.28 -10.38
CA ARG A 252 28.91 -14.86 -10.59
C ARG A 252 28.62 -14.07 -9.31
N ARG A 253 29.39 -13.02 -9.08
CA ARG A 253 29.14 -12.07 -8.00
C ARG A 253 28.34 -10.88 -8.53
N TYR A 254 27.37 -10.44 -7.73
CA TYR A 254 26.52 -9.29 -8.02
C TYR A 254 26.63 -8.34 -6.82
N ASP A 255 27.20 -7.15 -7.03
CA ASP A 255 27.59 -6.27 -5.93
C ASP A 255 26.40 -5.57 -5.25
N GLN A 256 25.31 -5.30 -5.97
CA GLN A 256 24.18 -4.54 -5.44
C GLN A 256 22.80 -5.18 -5.70
N PHE A 257 22.63 -5.86 -6.83
CA PHE A 257 21.35 -6.36 -7.32
C PHE A 257 21.44 -7.83 -7.74
N GLY A 258 20.28 -8.49 -7.82
CA GLY A 258 20.20 -9.89 -8.26
C GLY A 258 20.52 -10.08 -9.74
N ALA A 259 20.73 -11.35 -10.14
CA ALA A 259 21.13 -11.70 -11.50
C ALA A 259 20.08 -11.27 -12.56
N LEU A 260 18.80 -11.55 -12.30
CA LEU A 260 17.71 -11.15 -13.22
C LEU A 260 17.58 -9.63 -13.29
N GLU A 261 17.70 -8.92 -12.18
CA GLU A 261 17.62 -7.47 -12.14
C GLU A 261 18.77 -6.82 -12.93
N ASN A 262 19.99 -7.31 -12.76
CA ASN A 262 21.15 -6.85 -13.55
C ASN A 262 21.00 -7.09 -15.06
N LEU A 263 20.19 -8.09 -15.44
CA LEU A 263 19.93 -8.41 -16.84
C LEU A 263 18.77 -7.60 -17.44
N ALA A 264 17.66 -7.51 -16.72
CA ALA A 264 16.35 -7.14 -17.26
C ALA A 264 15.76 -5.85 -16.69
N SER A 265 16.36 -5.23 -15.68
CA SER A 265 15.93 -3.90 -15.21
C SER A 265 16.27 -2.81 -16.22
N GLY A 266 15.60 -1.67 -16.13
CA GLY A 266 15.89 -0.50 -16.98
C GLY A 266 17.35 -0.06 -16.89
N THR A 267 17.94 -0.07 -15.69
CA THR A 267 19.38 0.20 -15.47
C THR A 267 20.27 -0.88 -16.07
N GLY A 268 19.90 -2.15 -15.94
CA GLY A 268 20.61 -3.28 -16.54
C GLY A 268 20.61 -3.23 -18.07
N ILE A 269 19.46 -2.95 -18.68
CA ILE A 269 19.32 -2.80 -20.13
C ILE A 269 20.16 -1.63 -20.63
N ALA A 270 20.08 -0.46 -19.98
CA ALA A 270 20.85 0.72 -20.37
C ALA A 270 22.37 0.49 -20.27
N ARG A 271 22.83 -0.23 -19.24
CA ARG A 271 24.24 -0.60 -19.09
C ARG A 271 24.68 -1.51 -20.23
N ARG A 272 23.96 -2.59 -20.49
CA ARG A 272 24.28 -3.53 -21.58
C ARG A 272 24.27 -2.87 -22.95
N ALA A 273 23.36 -1.94 -23.19
CA ALA A 273 23.35 -1.18 -24.44
C ALA A 273 24.65 -0.36 -24.60
N ARG A 274 25.11 0.32 -23.53
CA ARG A 274 26.38 1.05 -23.58
C ARG A 274 27.57 0.13 -23.81
N GLU A 275 27.65 -0.99 -23.09
CA GLU A 275 28.72 -1.99 -23.26
C GLU A 275 28.79 -2.52 -24.71
N LEU A 276 27.64 -2.73 -25.38
CA LEU A 276 27.59 -3.16 -26.77
C LEU A 276 28.01 -2.03 -27.72
N LEU A 277 27.57 -0.81 -27.52
CA LEU A 277 27.96 0.35 -28.34
C LEU A 277 29.47 0.59 -28.26
N GLU A 278 30.03 0.55 -27.04
CA GLU A 278 31.48 0.68 -26.82
C GLU A 278 32.27 -0.44 -27.53
N ALA A 279 31.79 -1.70 -27.45
CA ALA A 279 32.43 -2.83 -28.11
C ALA A 279 32.42 -2.74 -29.64
N GLU A 280 31.40 -2.09 -30.22
CA GLU A 280 31.24 -1.86 -31.65
C GLU A 280 31.84 -0.51 -32.09
N GLY A 281 32.42 0.28 -31.19
CA GLY A 281 32.99 1.61 -31.49
C GLY A 281 31.95 2.63 -31.91
N LEU A 282 30.69 2.45 -31.50
CA LEU A 282 29.59 3.37 -31.78
C LEU A 282 29.43 4.41 -30.66
N PRO A 283 29.03 5.66 -30.98
CA PRO A 283 28.84 6.72 -29.97
C PRO A 283 27.64 6.51 -29.05
#